data_5a205a30ba19281a799de8e3cf0fd14a
#
_entry.id   5a205a30ba19281a799de8e3cf0fd14a
#
_cell.length_a   1.000
_cell.length_b   1.000
_cell.length_c   1.000
_cell.angle_alpha   90.00
_cell.angle_beta   90.00
_cell.angle_gamma   90.00
#
_symmetry.space_group_name_H-M   'P 1'
#
loop_
_entity.id
_entity.type
_entity.pdbx_description
1 polymer ?
#
loop_
_entity_poly.entity_id
_entity_poly.type
_entity_poly.pdbx_seq_one_letter_code
_entity_poly.pdbx_strand_id
1 'polypeptide(L)'
;MKRYLAAIILFFLAAGFPAFATCTRIKPVDHGCDACGAPLNLGNIGLMNLRYQPAGTVLARSVFQVVPAVKNADPDRVLYECDLADKDQLFEVFATNGDSNVGGAWDMGNGYFQTYFPYTALKLVHVRSGKPFTRIWQKVPLTQYEIKGNKIEIRGRDFSPISAELIRTDKNNRSPGYNTFGCSSAAADNYTGAYNCNQPNGYVVFMGPGMNVPEAGQDSWNHYDTWGTGRYMAFGMNTAPVATLTQNMTQGCRVENYTANVIFPGISINALNEGHAVTAPLTITLACASETENLSGINSGQLSLGFQPSYAAWLQVQQLGLTSGDGLSRYLVSDHYDSQPSLAKGVGIQLQTSSGQPVSFLSWSSFSGNAGWRPVLEDAQAISGSQQSDEKLYQRRFSARLTKLPGQTVTAGQVDATASILIRLQ
;
A
#
# COMPACT_ATOMS: atom_id res chain seq x y z
N MET A 1 20.45 40.59 65.41
CA MET A 1 19.59 39.63 64.68
C MET A 1 18.89 40.24 63.46
N LYS A 2 19.60 41.00 62.60
CA LYS A 2 19.01 41.63 61.38
C LYS A 2 19.84 41.41 60.08
N ARG A 3 20.77 40.45 60.04
CA ARG A 3 21.64 40.21 58.86
C ARG A 3 21.49 38.85 58.20
N TYR A 4 20.57 37.99 58.64
CA TYR A 4 20.35 36.65 58.07
C TYR A 4 19.06 36.52 57.26
N LEU A 5 18.21 37.54 57.19
CA LEU A 5 16.96 37.49 56.42
C LEU A 5 17.13 37.88 54.94
N ALA A 6 18.27 38.52 54.56
CA ALA A 6 18.49 38.94 53.18
C ALA A 6 19.11 37.86 52.28
N ALA A 7 19.68 36.78 52.82
CA ALA A 7 20.33 35.72 52.05
C ALA A 7 19.36 34.62 51.58
N ILE A 8 18.16 34.52 52.14
CA ILE A 8 17.18 33.46 51.77
C ILE A 8 16.29 33.90 50.62
N ILE A 9 16.14 35.18 50.35
CA ILE A 9 15.27 35.68 49.25
C ILE A 9 15.97 35.64 47.89
N LEU A 10 17.30 35.63 47.84
CA LEU A 10 18.03 35.55 46.55
C LEU A 10 18.15 34.11 45.99
N PHE A 11 17.84 33.07 46.73
CA PHE A 11 17.96 31.69 46.27
C PHE A 11 16.69 31.13 45.60
N PHE A 12 15.56 31.83 45.74
CA PHE A 12 14.28 31.44 45.14
C PHE A 12 14.01 32.04 43.77
N LEU A 13 14.86 32.92 43.26
CA LEU A 13 14.69 33.55 41.91
C LEU A 13 15.45 32.83 40.80
N ALA A 14 16.19 31.75 41.10
CA ALA A 14 16.88 30.95 40.10
C ALA A 14 16.25 29.56 39.89
N ALA A 15 15.04 29.31 40.38
CA ALA A 15 14.22 28.22 39.90
C ALA A 15 13.70 28.63 38.53
N GLY A 16 14.53 28.49 37.50
CA GLY A 16 14.08 28.54 36.12
C GLY A 16 12.91 27.58 36.00
N PHE A 17 11.71 28.10 35.76
CA PHE A 17 10.60 27.26 35.35
C PHE A 17 11.10 26.40 34.20
N PRO A 18 10.99 25.06 34.26
CA PRO A 18 11.28 24.28 33.07
C PRO A 18 10.39 24.86 31.96
N ALA A 19 11.00 25.42 30.96
CA ALA A 19 10.30 25.73 29.72
C ALA A 19 9.78 24.37 29.24
N PHE A 20 8.50 24.11 29.45
CA PHE A 20 7.87 22.93 28.87
C PHE A 20 7.96 23.13 27.37
N ALA A 21 8.93 22.46 26.77
CA ALA A 21 9.03 22.34 25.34
C ALA A 21 7.69 21.79 24.83
N THR A 22 7.08 22.46 23.91
CA THR A 22 5.74 22.12 23.42
C THR A 22 5.71 22.15 21.91
N CYS A 23 5.15 21.08 21.34
CA CYS A 23 4.80 21.08 19.93
C CYS A 23 3.58 21.95 19.68
N THR A 24 3.60 22.70 18.60
CA THR A 24 2.52 23.56 18.16
C THR A 24 1.98 23.08 16.83
N ARG A 25 0.65 22.96 16.70
CA ARG A 25 0.01 22.70 15.44
C ARG A 25 -0.08 23.97 14.62
N ILE A 26 0.58 24.01 13.46
CA ILE A 26 0.61 25.17 12.57
C ILE A 26 -0.62 25.19 11.66
N LYS A 27 -1.03 24.01 11.17
CA LYS A 27 -2.21 23.85 10.30
C LYS A 27 -3.01 22.62 10.73
N PRO A 28 -4.33 22.62 10.54
CA PRO A 28 -5.14 21.40 10.72
C PRO A 28 -4.59 20.29 9.84
N VAL A 29 -4.51 19.08 10.39
CA VAL A 29 -3.93 17.93 9.70
C VAL A 29 -5.00 17.27 8.84
N ASP A 30 -6.22 17.20 9.34
CA ASP A 30 -7.39 16.73 8.61
C ASP A 30 -8.68 17.26 9.24
N HIS A 31 -9.76 16.86 8.68
CA HIS A 31 -11.11 17.21 9.10
C HIS A 31 -11.68 16.05 9.91
N GLY A 32 -12.31 16.36 10.99
CA GLY A 32 -13.09 15.41 11.76
C GLY A 32 -14.31 14.90 10.98
N CYS A 33 -14.10 14.27 9.82
CA CYS A 33 -15.17 13.66 9.06
C CYS A 33 -14.72 12.33 8.47
N ASP A 34 -15.56 11.31 8.58
CA ASP A 34 -15.30 9.95 8.14
C ASP A 34 -15.08 9.77 6.64
N ALA A 35 -15.59 10.70 5.84
CA ALA A 35 -15.48 10.66 4.38
C ALA A 35 -14.46 11.65 3.81
N CYS A 36 -13.68 12.34 4.67
CA CYS A 36 -12.77 13.42 4.25
C CYS A 36 -11.31 13.01 4.23
N GLY A 37 -11.00 11.74 4.40
CA GLY A 37 -9.64 11.24 4.52
C GLY A 37 -8.93 10.99 3.18
N ALA A 38 -7.80 10.30 3.23
CA ALA A 38 -7.08 9.85 2.05
C ALA A 38 -7.69 8.57 1.48
N PRO A 39 -7.76 8.42 0.14
CA PRO A 39 -8.22 7.18 -0.48
C PRO A 39 -7.15 6.09 -0.38
N LEU A 40 -7.58 4.83 -0.27
CA LEU A 40 -6.68 3.68 -0.34
C LEU A 40 -6.24 3.34 -1.77
N ASN A 41 -6.81 3.97 -2.79
CA ASN A 41 -6.47 3.79 -4.21
C ASN A 41 -6.54 2.32 -4.70
N LEU A 42 -7.45 1.50 -4.14
CA LEU A 42 -7.61 0.09 -4.49
C LEU A 42 -8.42 -0.14 -5.78
N GLY A 43 -9.12 0.88 -6.26
CA GLY A 43 -9.86 0.84 -7.52
C GLY A 43 -11.05 -0.09 -7.54
N ASN A 44 -11.27 -0.78 -8.68
CA ASN A 44 -12.31 -1.78 -8.82
C ASN A 44 -11.82 -3.14 -8.31
N ILE A 45 -12.57 -3.74 -7.40
CA ILE A 45 -12.31 -5.05 -6.80
C ILE A 45 -13.18 -6.07 -7.53
N GLY A 46 -12.53 -7.04 -8.17
CA GLY A 46 -13.24 -8.11 -8.86
C GLY A 46 -13.27 -9.39 -8.05
N LEU A 47 -14.45 -9.90 -7.72
CA LEU A 47 -14.61 -11.21 -7.08
C LEU A 47 -15.00 -12.27 -8.11
N MET A 48 -14.27 -13.36 -8.11
CA MET A 48 -14.52 -14.56 -8.90
C MET A 48 -14.92 -15.73 -8.00
N ASN A 49 -15.32 -16.84 -8.62
CA ASN A 49 -15.55 -18.09 -7.91
C ASN A 49 -14.30 -18.48 -7.10
N LEU A 50 -14.48 -19.00 -5.89
CA LEU A 50 -13.40 -19.44 -5.00
C LEU A 50 -12.45 -20.46 -5.64
N ARG A 51 -12.93 -21.23 -6.64
CA ARG A 51 -12.10 -22.15 -7.42
C ARG A 51 -10.98 -21.43 -8.18
N TYR A 52 -11.24 -20.24 -8.70
CA TYR A 52 -10.29 -19.41 -9.46
C TYR A 52 -9.63 -18.33 -8.62
N GLN A 53 -10.25 -18.01 -7.49
CA GLN A 53 -9.80 -16.97 -6.56
C GLN A 53 -9.93 -17.49 -5.12
N PRO A 54 -9.09 -18.47 -4.72
CA PRO A 54 -9.17 -19.06 -3.39
C PRO A 54 -8.92 -18.01 -2.28
N ALA A 55 -9.35 -18.33 -1.06
CA ALA A 55 -9.10 -17.50 0.10
C ALA A 55 -7.60 -17.21 0.25
N GLY A 56 -7.27 -15.96 0.59
CA GLY A 56 -5.89 -15.46 0.62
C GLY A 56 -5.41 -14.86 -0.71
N THR A 57 -6.14 -15.04 -1.82
CA THR A 57 -5.79 -14.35 -3.07
C THR A 57 -5.81 -12.85 -2.90
N VAL A 58 -4.72 -12.19 -3.29
CA VAL A 58 -4.64 -10.73 -3.31
C VAL A 58 -5.54 -10.17 -4.40
N LEU A 59 -6.48 -9.33 -4.00
CA LEU A 59 -7.43 -8.65 -4.87
C LEU A 59 -6.91 -7.31 -5.35
N ALA A 60 -6.30 -6.55 -4.45
CA ALA A 60 -5.70 -5.26 -4.73
C ALA A 60 -4.62 -4.91 -3.70
N ARG A 61 -3.63 -4.14 -4.14
CA ARG A 61 -2.57 -3.58 -3.30
C ARG A 61 -2.26 -2.15 -3.71
N SER A 62 -1.99 -1.31 -2.73
CA SER A 62 -1.50 0.06 -2.96
C SER A 62 -0.60 0.52 -1.83
N VAL A 63 0.18 1.56 -2.11
CA VAL A 63 0.85 2.37 -1.09
C VAL A 63 0.47 3.82 -1.33
N PHE A 64 0.03 4.50 -0.29
CA PHE A 64 -0.40 5.90 -0.38
C PHE A 64 0.24 6.72 0.75
N GLN A 65 0.41 8.01 0.50
CA GLN A 65 0.82 8.96 1.53
C GLN A 65 -0.41 9.41 2.32
N VAL A 66 -0.25 9.50 3.63
CA VAL A 66 -1.29 9.98 4.54
C VAL A 66 -1.33 11.51 4.57
N VAL A 67 -0.86 12.16 3.54
CA VAL A 67 -1.04 13.61 3.39
C VAL A 67 -2.53 13.87 3.32
N PRO A 68 -3.04 14.85 4.08
CA PRO A 68 -4.47 15.14 4.09
C PRO A 68 -4.97 15.31 2.65
N ALA A 69 -5.93 14.50 2.27
CA ALA A 69 -6.65 14.62 0.99
C ALA A 69 -7.52 15.88 0.97
N VAL A 70 -7.13 16.88 1.70
CA VAL A 70 -7.74 18.19 1.70
C VAL A 70 -7.47 18.83 0.34
N LYS A 71 -8.47 19.43 -0.23
CA LYS A 71 -8.37 20.29 -1.38
C LYS A 71 -7.08 21.13 -1.29
N ASN A 72 -6.10 20.86 -2.17
CA ASN A 72 -4.75 21.39 -2.16
C ASN A 72 -3.79 20.77 -1.11
N ALA A 73 -3.87 19.45 -0.87
CA ALA A 73 -2.89 18.77 -0.04
C ALA A 73 -1.47 18.99 -0.60
N ASP A 74 -0.68 19.71 0.14
CA ASP A 74 0.72 19.96 -0.17
C ASP A 74 1.58 19.10 0.78
N PRO A 75 2.32 18.11 0.26
CA PRO A 75 3.19 17.28 1.09
C PRO A 75 4.27 18.09 1.80
N ASP A 76 4.65 19.23 1.27
CA ASP A 76 5.68 20.12 1.83
C ASP A 76 5.15 21.10 2.86
N ARG A 77 3.83 21.11 3.08
CA ARG A 77 3.22 21.99 4.07
C ARG A 77 3.62 21.62 5.48
N VAL A 78 4.12 22.59 6.26
CA VAL A 78 4.39 22.42 7.70
C VAL A 78 3.08 22.26 8.44
N LEU A 79 2.94 21.15 9.14
CA LEU A 79 1.76 20.79 9.95
C LEU A 79 1.99 21.09 11.43
N TYR A 80 3.20 20.79 11.92
CA TYR A 80 3.59 20.98 13.31
C TYR A 80 4.98 21.61 13.39
N GLU A 81 5.20 22.35 14.47
CA GLU A 81 6.49 22.87 14.87
C GLU A 81 6.76 22.47 16.32
N CYS A 82 7.92 21.91 16.61
CA CYS A 82 8.36 21.48 17.94
C CYS A 82 9.71 22.12 18.26
N ASP A 83 10.06 22.20 19.55
CA ASP A 83 11.42 22.55 19.93
C ASP A 83 12.38 21.40 19.63
N LEU A 84 13.62 21.71 19.27
CA LEU A 84 14.64 20.70 18.98
C LEU A 84 14.90 19.78 20.18
N ALA A 85 14.69 20.26 21.39
CA ALA A 85 14.80 19.48 22.64
C ALA A 85 13.79 18.31 22.70
N ASP A 86 12.70 18.39 21.92
CA ASP A 86 11.64 17.38 21.90
C ASP A 86 11.88 16.24 20.92
N LYS A 87 12.98 16.24 20.17
CA LYS A 87 13.24 15.32 19.05
C LYS A 87 13.01 13.84 19.37
N ASP A 88 13.30 13.43 20.58
CA ASP A 88 13.18 12.03 21.03
C ASP A 88 11.77 11.70 21.58
N GLN A 89 10.85 12.68 21.57
CA GLN A 89 9.46 12.57 22.03
C GLN A 89 8.45 12.73 20.90
N LEU A 90 8.90 12.65 19.64
CA LEU A 90 8.05 12.78 18.45
C LEU A 90 7.70 11.40 17.92
N PHE A 91 6.40 11.14 17.75
CA PHE A 91 5.91 9.83 17.33
C PHE A 91 4.79 9.94 16.29
N GLU A 92 4.65 8.92 15.48
CA GLU A 92 3.43 8.58 14.76
C GLU A 92 2.62 7.58 15.59
N VAL A 93 1.33 7.87 15.79
CA VAL A 93 0.38 6.99 16.48
C VAL A 93 -0.67 6.57 15.48
N PHE A 94 -0.97 5.28 15.38
CA PHE A 94 -1.86 4.75 14.36
C PHE A 94 -2.66 3.54 14.84
N ALA A 95 -3.87 3.40 14.29
CA ALA A 95 -4.79 2.28 14.55
C ALA A 95 -5.77 2.10 13.38
N THR A 96 -6.43 0.94 13.33
CA THR A 96 -7.64 0.76 12.51
C THR A 96 -8.82 1.49 13.18
N ASN A 97 -9.94 1.61 12.47
CA ASN A 97 -11.16 2.18 13.03
C ASN A 97 -11.84 1.19 13.98
N GLY A 98 -11.77 1.45 15.29
CA GLY A 98 -12.27 0.55 16.34
C GLY A 98 -13.76 0.65 16.63
N ASP A 99 -14.48 1.66 16.12
CA ASP A 99 -15.91 1.86 16.36
C ASP A 99 -16.82 1.29 15.26
N SER A 100 -16.21 0.79 14.18
CA SER A 100 -16.94 0.18 13.07
C SER A 100 -16.43 -1.23 12.77
N ASN A 101 -17.31 -2.22 12.84
CA ASN A 101 -16.96 -3.61 12.54
C ASN A 101 -16.39 -3.79 11.13
N VAL A 102 -16.86 -3.02 10.16
CA VAL A 102 -16.40 -3.04 8.77
C VAL A 102 -15.39 -1.93 8.44
N GLY A 103 -15.15 -1.03 9.38
CA GLY A 103 -14.13 0.01 9.29
C GLY A 103 -12.75 -0.46 9.75
N GLY A 104 -12.70 -1.44 10.67
CA GLY A 104 -11.43 -1.91 11.21
C GLY A 104 -11.48 -2.55 12.60
N ALA A 105 -12.67 -2.67 13.22
CA ALA A 105 -12.80 -3.23 14.56
C ALA A 105 -12.81 -4.76 14.58
N TRP A 106 -13.29 -5.41 13.51
CA TRP A 106 -13.42 -6.86 13.45
C TRP A 106 -12.15 -7.51 12.91
N ASP A 107 -11.35 -8.05 13.81
CA ASP A 107 -10.12 -8.78 13.50
C ASP A 107 -10.43 -10.15 12.89
N MET A 108 -9.82 -10.43 11.74
CA MET A 108 -9.92 -11.71 11.02
C MET A 108 -8.63 -12.55 11.12
N GLY A 109 -7.66 -12.09 11.91
CA GLY A 109 -6.36 -12.72 12.08
C GLY A 109 -5.28 -12.22 11.11
N ASN A 110 -4.02 -12.43 11.47
CA ASN A 110 -2.85 -12.07 10.67
C ASN A 110 -2.77 -10.58 10.26
N GLY A 111 -3.40 -9.69 11.04
CA GLY A 111 -3.47 -8.25 10.78
C GLY A 111 -4.51 -7.86 9.71
N TYR A 112 -5.34 -8.80 9.29
CA TYR A 112 -6.48 -8.50 8.42
C TYR A 112 -7.72 -8.20 9.25
N PHE A 113 -8.54 -7.29 8.76
CA PHE A 113 -9.82 -6.95 9.36
C PHE A 113 -10.93 -6.90 8.31
N GLN A 114 -12.16 -7.11 8.76
CA GLN A 114 -13.33 -7.12 7.90
C GLN A 114 -13.55 -5.77 7.24
N THR A 115 -14.03 -5.78 6.00
CA THR A 115 -14.47 -4.59 5.27
C THR A 115 -15.97 -4.61 5.02
N TYR A 116 -16.51 -3.50 4.48
CA TYR A 116 -17.88 -3.45 4.01
C TYR A 116 -18.15 -4.41 2.85
N PHE A 117 -17.18 -4.60 1.93
CA PHE A 117 -17.34 -5.52 0.82
C PHE A 117 -17.40 -6.98 1.28
N PRO A 118 -18.36 -7.78 0.76
CA PRO A 118 -18.45 -9.19 1.10
C PRO A 118 -17.19 -9.94 0.63
N TYR A 119 -16.84 -11.01 1.34
CA TYR A 119 -15.73 -11.90 0.99
C TYR A 119 -14.37 -11.23 0.84
N THR A 120 -14.14 -10.13 1.53
CA THR A 120 -12.85 -9.43 1.51
C THR A 120 -12.34 -9.13 2.91
N ALA A 121 -11.03 -9.07 3.05
CA ALA A 121 -10.36 -8.59 4.26
C ALA A 121 -9.22 -7.64 3.89
N LEU A 122 -9.04 -6.59 4.69
CA LEU A 122 -8.07 -5.53 4.48
C LEU A 122 -6.97 -5.60 5.53
N LYS A 123 -5.74 -5.46 5.10
CA LYS A 123 -4.58 -5.25 5.95
C LYS A 123 -3.94 -3.91 5.62
N LEU A 124 -3.66 -3.14 6.65
CA LEU A 124 -2.94 -1.89 6.57
C LEU A 124 -1.59 -2.04 7.27
N VAL A 125 -0.53 -1.50 6.70
CA VAL A 125 0.81 -1.56 7.27
C VAL A 125 1.44 -0.17 7.24
N HIS A 126 1.98 0.25 8.37
CA HIS A 126 2.84 1.42 8.49
C HIS A 126 4.20 1.09 7.86
N VAL A 127 4.47 1.61 6.66
CA VAL A 127 5.57 1.13 5.79
C VAL A 127 6.94 1.26 6.47
N ARG A 128 7.24 2.41 7.08
CA ARG A 128 8.57 2.63 7.68
C ARG A 128 8.88 1.70 8.85
N SER A 129 7.88 1.31 9.65
CA SER A 129 8.09 0.41 10.78
C SER A 129 7.80 -1.06 10.46
N GLY A 130 7.12 -1.35 9.35
CA GLY A 130 6.63 -2.68 9.01
C GLY A 130 5.49 -3.19 9.90
N LYS A 131 4.99 -2.38 10.85
CA LYS A 131 3.95 -2.80 11.78
C LYS A 131 2.57 -2.80 11.11
N PRO A 132 1.79 -3.88 11.21
CA PRO A 132 0.40 -3.86 10.79
C PRO A 132 -0.43 -2.96 11.72
N PHE A 133 -1.43 -2.32 11.17
CA PHE A 133 -2.45 -1.62 11.94
C PHE A 133 -3.28 -2.62 12.73
N THR A 134 -3.63 -2.25 13.94
CA THR A 134 -4.56 -2.98 14.80
C THR A 134 -5.58 -2.03 15.39
N ARG A 135 -6.65 -2.56 15.98
CA ARG A 135 -7.61 -1.78 16.73
C ARG A 135 -6.99 -1.05 17.93
N ILE A 136 -5.90 -1.58 18.48
CA ILE A 136 -5.18 -0.95 19.58
C ILE A 136 -4.19 0.07 19.02
N TRP A 137 -4.22 1.30 19.53
CA TRP A 137 -3.30 2.35 19.15
C TRP A 137 -1.85 1.93 19.35
N GLN A 138 -1.07 2.03 18.31
CA GLN A 138 0.36 1.77 18.30
C GLN A 138 1.12 3.08 18.11
N LYS A 139 2.35 3.13 18.63
CA LYS A 139 3.23 4.27 18.42
C LYS A 139 4.60 3.84 17.91
N VAL A 140 5.18 4.65 17.03
CA VAL A 140 6.54 4.51 16.51
C VAL A 140 7.21 5.88 16.50
N PRO A 141 8.55 5.96 16.68
CA PRO A 141 9.26 7.23 16.55
C PRO A 141 9.05 7.85 15.15
N LEU A 142 8.79 9.16 15.11
CA LEU A 142 8.85 9.94 13.88
C LEU A 142 10.33 10.19 13.55
N THR A 143 10.80 9.65 12.43
CA THR A 143 12.24 9.66 12.09
C THR A 143 12.58 10.64 10.96
N GLN A 144 11.58 11.23 10.32
CA GLN A 144 11.75 12.21 9.25
C GLN A 144 11.14 13.55 9.66
N TYR A 145 11.92 14.60 9.57
CA TYR A 145 11.53 15.99 9.84
C TYR A 145 12.65 16.93 9.39
N GLU A 146 12.36 18.21 9.28
CA GLU A 146 13.34 19.23 8.96
C GLU A 146 13.72 20.02 10.23
N ILE A 147 15.03 20.28 10.43
CA ILE A 147 15.53 21.11 11.55
C ILE A 147 15.83 22.49 11.01
N LYS A 148 15.23 23.53 11.63
CA LYS A 148 15.48 24.94 11.35
C LYS A 148 15.86 25.68 12.62
N GLY A 149 17.14 25.93 12.81
CA GLY A 149 17.66 26.54 14.03
C GLY A 149 17.36 25.67 15.25
N ASN A 150 16.59 26.18 16.20
CA ASN A 150 16.17 25.45 17.41
C ASN A 150 14.79 24.80 17.29
N LYS A 151 14.24 24.69 16.09
CA LYS A 151 12.92 24.14 15.83
C LYS A 151 12.98 22.94 14.90
N ILE A 152 11.99 22.07 15.06
CA ILE A 152 11.69 20.94 14.17
C ILE A 152 10.40 21.26 13.45
N GLU A 153 10.43 21.30 12.12
CA GLU A 153 9.24 21.36 11.27
C GLU A 153 8.85 19.96 10.81
N ILE A 154 7.59 19.60 11.01
CA ILE A 154 7.00 18.34 10.58
C ILE A 154 6.00 18.62 9.47
N ARG A 155 6.21 17.96 8.33
CA ARG A 155 5.45 18.15 7.10
C ARG A 155 4.62 16.91 6.78
N GLY A 156 3.68 17.04 5.86
CA GLY A 156 2.87 15.92 5.39
C GLY A 156 3.71 14.73 4.90
N ARG A 157 4.79 14.99 4.15
CA ARG A 157 5.73 13.98 3.64
C ARG A 157 6.55 13.25 4.71
N ASP A 158 6.62 13.79 5.91
CA ASP A 158 7.43 13.23 6.99
C ASP A 158 6.74 12.04 7.67
N PHE A 159 5.42 11.90 7.46
CA PHE A 159 4.68 10.73 7.90
C PHE A 159 4.98 9.50 7.03
N SER A 160 4.89 8.32 7.64
CA SER A 160 5.06 7.06 6.90
C SER A 160 4.00 6.91 5.81
N PRO A 161 4.37 6.43 4.62
CA PRO A 161 3.39 5.85 3.72
C PRO A 161 2.67 4.68 4.40
N ILE A 162 1.45 4.41 3.96
CA ILE A 162 0.64 3.27 4.39
C ILE A 162 0.49 2.32 3.21
N SER A 163 0.78 1.04 3.44
CA SER A 163 0.44 -0.02 2.50
C SER A 163 -0.93 -0.58 2.82
N ALA A 164 -1.76 -0.74 1.81
CA ALA A 164 -3.06 -1.40 1.88
C ALA A 164 -3.03 -2.65 1.01
N GLU A 165 -3.46 -3.80 1.57
CA GLU A 165 -3.62 -5.06 0.87
C GLU A 165 -5.00 -5.62 1.14
N LEU A 166 -5.77 -5.85 0.09
CA LEU A 166 -7.09 -6.48 0.15
C LEU A 166 -6.99 -7.90 -0.37
N ILE A 167 -7.50 -8.86 0.41
CA ILE A 167 -7.51 -10.28 0.04
C ILE A 167 -8.94 -10.83 -0.07
N ARG A 168 -9.07 -11.95 -0.80
CA ARG A 168 -10.25 -12.78 -0.86
C ARG A 168 -10.42 -13.58 0.44
N THR A 169 -11.65 -13.67 0.96
CA THR A 169 -12.02 -14.61 2.03
C THR A 169 -13.02 -15.64 1.53
N ASP A 170 -13.08 -16.80 2.17
CA ASP A 170 -14.01 -17.89 1.85
C ASP A 170 -15.42 -17.64 2.38
N LYS A 171 -15.57 -16.76 3.36
CA LYS A 171 -16.82 -16.43 4.03
C LYS A 171 -17.09 -14.94 3.99
N ASN A 172 -18.36 -14.58 3.84
CA ASN A 172 -18.82 -13.25 4.16
C ASN A 172 -19.05 -13.18 5.67
N ASN A 173 -18.02 -12.77 6.40
CA ASN A 173 -18.08 -12.62 7.84
C ASN A 173 -18.94 -11.40 8.20
N ARG A 174 -20.26 -11.53 8.07
CA ARG A 174 -21.17 -10.50 8.56
C ARG A 174 -21.02 -10.40 10.07
N SER A 175 -20.44 -9.30 10.53
CA SER A 175 -20.45 -9.06 11.98
C SER A 175 -21.87 -8.88 12.47
N PRO A 176 -22.24 -9.49 13.60
CA PRO A 176 -23.55 -9.26 14.21
C PRO A 176 -23.66 -7.78 14.59
N GLY A 177 -24.66 -7.14 14.01
CA GLY A 177 -25.30 -5.89 14.29
C GLY A 177 -24.70 -4.93 15.32
N TYR A 178 -23.51 -4.41 15.11
CA TYR A 178 -23.07 -3.23 15.84
C TYR A 178 -23.30 -2.03 14.93
N ASN A 179 -24.32 -1.27 15.26
CA ASN A 179 -24.74 -0.12 14.47
C ASN A 179 -23.98 1.11 14.95
N THR A 180 -22.90 1.46 14.28
CA THR A 180 -22.25 2.73 14.47
C THR A 180 -22.19 3.50 13.16
N PHE A 181 -22.91 4.63 13.13
CA PHE A 181 -22.75 5.71 12.15
C PHE A 181 -22.81 5.34 10.64
N GLY A 182 -23.72 4.47 10.24
CA GLY A 182 -24.06 4.33 8.82
C GLY A 182 -23.47 3.14 8.07
N CYS A 183 -22.63 2.31 8.68
CA CYS A 183 -22.22 1.02 8.12
C CYS A 183 -22.04 -0.05 9.20
N SER A 184 -23.15 -0.57 9.65
CA SER A 184 -23.21 -1.51 10.77
C SER A 184 -22.84 -2.95 10.42
N SER A 185 -22.85 -3.33 9.16
CA SER A 185 -22.59 -4.70 8.71
C SER A 185 -21.97 -4.72 7.34
N ALA A 186 -21.31 -5.85 7.00
CA ALA A 186 -20.86 -6.10 5.64
C ALA A 186 -22.03 -6.08 4.65
N ALA A 187 -21.76 -5.73 3.41
CA ALA A 187 -22.72 -5.79 2.33
C ALA A 187 -23.22 -7.23 2.07
N ALA A 188 -24.38 -7.36 1.46
CA ALA A 188 -24.95 -8.66 1.08
C ALA A 188 -24.01 -9.44 0.16
N ASP A 189 -24.15 -10.78 0.12
CA ASP A 189 -23.27 -11.68 -0.63
C ASP A 189 -23.19 -11.36 -2.13
N ASN A 190 -24.29 -10.87 -2.69
CA ASN A 190 -24.38 -10.50 -4.11
C ASN A 190 -24.18 -8.99 -4.37
N TYR A 191 -23.64 -8.25 -3.38
CA TYR A 191 -23.43 -6.81 -3.52
C TYR A 191 -22.46 -6.49 -4.65
N THR A 192 -22.81 -5.51 -5.47
CA THR A 192 -21.93 -4.86 -6.45
C THR A 192 -22.10 -3.35 -6.36
N GLY A 193 -21.07 -2.58 -6.67
CA GLY A 193 -21.10 -1.13 -6.64
C GLY A 193 -20.06 -0.49 -5.75
N ALA A 194 -20.25 0.79 -5.43
CA ALA A 194 -19.32 1.58 -4.65
C ALA A 194 -19.27 1.16 -3.17
N TYR A 195 -18.13 1.40 -2.51
CA TYR A 195 -17.98 1.19 -1.07
C TYR A 195 -18.90 2.16 -0.30
N ASN A 196 -20.05 1.68 0.06
CA ASN A 196 -21.12 2.49 0.68
C ASN A 196 -21.09 2.36 2.21
N CYS A 197 -20.05 2.90 2.81
CA CYS A 197 -19.85 2.91 4.26
C CYS A 197 -19.14 4.22 4.64
N ASN A 198 -19.75 5.03 5.49
CA ASN A 198 -19.19 6.33 5.88
C ASN A 198 -18.13 6.24 6.98
N GLN A 199 -17.48 5.09 7.12
CA GLN A 199 -16.46 4.86 8.12
C GLN A 199 -15.09 4.69 7.46
N PRO A 200 -14.05 5.41 7.90
CA PRO A 200 -12.69 5.17 7.44
C PRO A 200 -12.20 3.81 7.92
N ASN A 201 -11.10 3.35 7.34
CA ASN A 201 -10.46 2.09 7.70
C ASN A 201 -9.31 2.25 8.70
N GLY A 202 -8.80 3.45 8.86
CA GLY A 202 -7.73 3.70 9.80
C GLY A 202 -7.41 5.18 9.98
N TYR A 203 -6.54 5.42 10.97
CA TYR A 203 -6.10 6.74 11.39
C TYR A 203 -4.60 6.79 11.64
N VAL A 204 -3.99 7.94 11.36
CA VAL A 204 -2.65 8.31 11.80
C VAL A 204 -2.71 9.65 12.52
N VAL A 205 -1.96 9.79 13.61
CA VAL A 205 -1.90 10.98 14.46
C VAL A 205 -0.44 11.31 14.76
N PHE A 206 -0.09 12.58 14.74
CA PHE A 206 1.17 13.04 15.29
C PHE A 206 1.08 13.18 16.82
N MET A 207 2.07 12.64 17.53
CA MET A 207 2.22 12.79 18.98
C MET A 207 3.54 13.47 19.31
N GLY A 208 3.47 14.53 20.10
CA GLY A 208 4.61 15.25 20.66
C GLY A 208 4.22 15.94 21.97
N PRO A 209 5.17 16.53 22.71
CA PRO A 209 4.89 17.24 23.96
C PRO A 209 3.82 18.33 23.77
N GLY A 210 2.86 18.39 24.70
CA GLY A 210 1.74 19.32 24.64
C GLY A 210 0.60 18.95 23.68
N MET A 211 0.74 17.85 22.92
CA MET A 211 -0.33 17.36 22.03
C MET A 211 -1.28 16.44 22.80
N ASN A 212 -2.58 16.77 22.79
CA ASN A 212 -3.60 15.86 23.30
C ASN A 212 -4.01 14.89 22.20
N VAL A 213 -3.57 13.65 22.27
CA VAL A 213 -3.76 12.60 21.26
C VAL A 213 -4.09 11.26 21.95
N PRO A 214 -4.62 10.26 21.22
CA PRO A 214 -4.84 8.93 21.78
C PRO A 214 -3.55 8.33 22.35
N GLU A 215 -3.66 7.65 23.48
CA GLU A 215 -2.53 6.96 24.07
C GLU A 215 -2.29 5.61 23.41
N ALA A 216 -1.02 5.26 23.17
CA ALA A 216 -0.66 3.93 22.70
C ALA A 216 -1.07 2.87 23.72
N GLY A 217 -1.63 1.75 23.24
CA GLY A 217 -2.18 0.67 24.07
C GLY A 217 -3.68 0.79 24.34
N GLN A 218 -4.29 1.93 24.09
CA GLN A 218 -5.75 2.09 24.19
C GLN A 218 -6.46 1.58 22.92
N ASP A 219 -7.74 1.25 23.07
CA ASP A 219 -8.61 0.86 21.98
C ASP A 219 -9.04 2.10 21.17
N SER A 220 -8.99 2.00 19.86
CA SER A 220 -9.38 3.08 18.94
C SER A 220 -10.91 3.28 18.84
N TRP A 221 -11.68 2.47 19.52
CA TRP A 221 -13.12 2.58 19.58
C TRP A 221 -13.61 3.99 19.98
N ASN A 222 -12.91 4.69 20.85
CA ASN A 222 -13.26 6.03 21.33
C ASN A 222 -12.40 7.14 20.70
N HIS A 223 -11.90 6.94 19.49
CA HIS A 223 -11.09 7.94 18.76
C HIS A 223 -11.83 9.29 18.62
N TYR A 224 -13.15 9.29 18.60
CA TYR A 224 -13.99 10.49 18.50
C TYR A 224 -13.82 11.47 19.68
N ASP A 225 -13.29 11.04 20.82
CA ASP A 225 -13.00 11.94 21.96
C ASP A 225 -11.95 13.00 21.59
N THR A 226 -11.13 12.73 20.59
CA THR A 226 -10.16 13.68 20.04
C THR A 226 -10.60 14.28 18.70
N TRP A 227 -11.82 13.98 18.27
CA TRP A 227 -12.40 14.43 17.01
C TRP A 227 -12.69 15.93 17.00
N GLY A 228 -12.86 16.51 15.83
CA GLY A 228 -13.24 17.92 15.67
C GLY A 228 -12.09 18.93 15.83
N THR A 229 -10.88 18.48 16.07
CA THR A 229 -9.72 19.34 16.28
C THR A 229 -8.70 19.26 15.16
N GLY A 230 -8.96 18.52 14.08
CA GLY A 230 -8.04 18.31 12.97
C GLY A 230 -6.71 17.71 13.44
N ARG A 231 -6.77 16.71 14.29
CA ARG A 231 -5.58 16.10 14.91
C ARG A 231 -5.15 14.81 14.23
N TYR A 232 -6.04 14.11 13.53
CA TYR A 232 -5.69 12.89 12.83
C TYR A 232 -6.05 12.89 11.36
N MET A 233 -5.32 12.06 10.66
CA MET A 233 -5.50 11.77 9.25
C MET A 233 -6.27 10.46 9.14
N ALA A 234 -7.51 10.54 8.70
CA ALA A 234 -8.33 9.39 8.37
C ALA A 234 -8.03 8.91 6.94
N PHE A 235 -8.25 7.63 6.67
CA PHE A 235 -8.16 7.08 5.34
C PHE A 235 -9.03 5.84 5.19
N GLY A 236 -9.55 5.64 3.99
CA GLY A 236 -10.48 4.53 3.79
C GLY A 236 -10.86 4.27 2.33
N MET A 237 -11.51 3.12 2.13
CA MET A 237 -12.07 2.72 0.84
C MET A 237 -13.28 3.58 0.43
N ASN A 238 -13.87 4.30 1.36
CA ASN A 238 -14.99 5.23 1.17
C ASN A 238 -14.57 6.62 0.68
N THR A 239 -13.29 6.93 0.69
CA THR A 239 -12.77 8.22 0.24
C THR A 239 -12.56 8.22 -1.27
N ALA A 240 -12.90 9.33 -1.92
CA ALA A 240 -12.77 9.45 -3.38
C ALA A 240 -11.30 9.47 -3.85
N PRO A 241 -10.93 8.72 -4.90
CA PRO A 241 -11.78 7.79 -5.66
C PRO A 241 -12.20 6.58 -4.85
N VAL A 242 -13.53 6.42 -4.70
CA VAL A 242 -14.13 5.35 -3.88
C VAL A 242 -13.87 3.99 -4.52
N ALA A 243 -13.49 3.00 -3.72
CA ALA A 243 -13.36 1.62 -4.20
C ALA A 243 -14.72 1.07 -4.66
N THR A 244 -14.72 0.25 -5.69
CA THR A 244 -15.92 -0.40 -6.23
C THR A 244 -15.76 -1.92 -6.25
N LEU A 245 -16.87 -2.65 -6.18
CA LEU A 245 -16.92 -4.10 -6.22
C LEU A 245 -17.68 -4.58 -7.45
N THR A 246 -17.10 -5.53 -8.19
CA THR A 246 -17.72 -6.30 -9.26
C THR A 246 -17.66 -7.77 -8.91
N GLN A 247 -18.67 -8.57 -9.25
CA GLN A 247 -18.66 -10.00 -9.00
C GLN A 247 -18.98 -10.81 -10.25
N ASN A 248 -18.21 -11.86 -10.51
CA ASN A 248 -18.52 -12.90 -11.47
C ASN A 248 -18.18 -14.26 -10.89
N MET A 249 -19.18 -14.94 -10.36
CA MET A 249 -19.02 -16.20 -9.62
C MET A 249 -19.04 -17.44 -10.52
N THR A 250 -19.34 -17.30 -11.81
CA THR A 250 -19.46 -18.44 -12.73
C THR A 250 -18.19 -18.69 -13.53
N GLN A 251 -17.30 -17.69 -13.64
CA GLN A 251 -16.15 -17.68 -14.52
C GLN A 251 -14.90 -17.21 -13.79
N GLY A 252 -13.74 -17.47 -14.36
CA GLY A 252 -12.47 -17.05 -13.81
C GLY A 252 -11.28 -17.81 -14.39
N CYS A 253 -10.09 -17.36 -14.02
CA CYS A 253 -8.82 -18.03 -14.23
C CYS A 253 -8.02 -18.04 -12.95
N ARG A 254 -7.22 -19.09 -12.74
CA ARG A 254 -6.16 -19.11 -11.73
C ARG A 254 -4.82 -19.48 -12.35
N VAL A 255 -3.75 -19.06 -11.71
CA VAL A 255 -2.42 -19.56 -12.04
C VAL A 255 -2.31 -21.01 -11.53
N GLU A 256 -2.15 -21.95 -12.44
CA GLU A 256 -1.98 -23.37 -12.11
C GLU A 256 -0.52 -23.74 -11.91
N ASN A 257 0.35 -23.18 -12.75
CA ASN A 257 1.80 -23.37 -12.66
C ASN A 257 2.53 -22.20 -13.29
N TYR A 258 3.77 -21.96 -12.88
CA TYR A 258 4.61 -20.89 -13.42
C TYR A 258 6.09 -21.17 -13.23
N THR A 259 6.96 -20.55 -14.01
CA THR A 259 8.40 -20.55 -13.81
C THR A 259 8.72 -19.73 -12.54
N ALA A 260 8.93 -20.41 -11.42
CA ALA A 260 9.15 -19.75 -10.13
C ALA A 260 10.47 -18.94 -10.09
N ASN A 261 11.53 -19.45 -10.74
CA ASN A 261 12.84 -18.81 -10.82
C ASN A 261 13.25 -18.62 -12.27
N VAL A 262 13.47 -17.38 -12.67
CA VAL A 262 14.00 -17.01 -13.99
C VAL A 262 15.49 -16.75 -13.84
N ILE A 263 16.31 -17.65 -14.35
CA ILE A 263 17.78 -17.61 -14.20
C ILE A 263 18.41 -17.07 -15.48
N PHE A 264 19.17 -15.97 -15.34
CA PHE A 264 19.92 -15.39 -16.44
C PHE A 264 21.36 -15.93 -16.47
N PRO A 265 21.92 -16.16 -17.65
CA PRO A 265 23.37 -16.38 -17.78
C PRO A 265 24.13 -15.10 -17.40
N GLY A 266 25.39 -15.27 -16.98
CA GLY A 266 26.26 -14.11 -16.69
C GLY A 266 26.50 -13.27 -17.94
N ILE A 267 26.57 -11.95 -17.75
CA ILE A 267 26.90 -10.99 -18.81
C ILE A 267 27.92 -9.98 -18.29
N SER A 268 28.90 -9.61 -19.13
CA SER A 268 29.92 -8.65 -18.73
C SER A 268 29.38 -7.21 -18.72
N ILE A 269 29.98 -6.36 -17.88
CA ILE A 269 29.67 -4.93 -17.83
C ILE A 269 29.88 -4.28 -19.21
N ASN A 270 30.97 -4.65 -19.93
CA ASN A 270 31.24 -4.11 -21.25
C ASN A 270 30.13 -4.44 -22.23
N ALA A 271 29.69 -5.69 -22.29
CA ALA A 271 28.59 -6.11 -23.15
C ALA A 271 27.29 -5.33 -22.85
N LEU A 272 26.96 -5.16 -21.55
CA LEU A 272 25.80 -4.34 -21.15
C LEU A 272 25.95 -2.87 -21.57
N ASN A 273 27.14 -2.30 -21.47
CA ASN A 273 27.41 -0.93 -21.89
C ASN A 273 27.34 -0.74 -23.42
N GLU A 274 27.63 -1.79 -24.18
CA GLU A 274 27.47 -1.85 -25.65
C GLU A 274 26.04 -2.12 -26.10
N GLY A 275 25.08 -2.27 -25.14
CA GLY A 275 23.66 -2.50 -25.41
C GLY A 275 23.27 -3.96 -25.60
N HIS A 276 24.20 -4.90 -25.37
CA HIS A 276 23.87 -6.32 -25.32
C HIS A 276 23.00 -6.64 -24.10
N ALA A 277 22.26 -7.74 -24.19
CA ALA A 277 21.38 -8.21 -23.12
C ALA A 277 21.34 -9.75 -23.15
N VAL A 278 20.98 -10.33 -22.00
CA VAL A 278 20.69 -11.77 -21.94
C VAL A 278 19.21 -11.98 -21.67
N THR A 279 18.68 -13.09 -22.20
CA THR A 279 17.27 -13.43 -22.10
C THR A 279 17.06 -14.78 -21.43
N ALA A 280 15.95 -14.92 -20.73
CA ALA A 280 15.49 -16.17 -20.15
C ALA A 280 13.97 -16.32 -20.33
N PRO A 281 13.46 -17.55 -20.53
CA PRO A 281 12.03 -17.79 -20.68
C PRO A 281 11.29 -17.74 -19.36
N LEU A 282 10.05 -17.24 -19.40
CA LEU A 282 9.08 -17.31 -18.32
C LEU A 282 7.79 -17.90 -18.89
N THR A 283 7.27 -18.95 -18.26
CA THR A 283 6.03 -19.59 -18.67
C THR A 283 5.02 -19.55 -17.52
N ILE A 284 3.76 -19.26 -17.85
CA ILE A 284 2.64 -19.28 -16.90
C ILE A 284 1.59 -20.20 -17.50
N THR A 285 1.14 -21.19 -16.73
CA THR A 285 0.00 -22.03 -17.04
C THR A 285 -1.21 -21.56 -16.27
N LEU A 286 -2.31 -21.33 -16.95
CA LEU A 286 -3.58 -20.87 -16.43
C LEU A 286 -4.61 -21.98 -16.53
N ALA A 287 -5.40 -22.19 -15.48
CA ALA A 287 -6.63 -22.98 -15.52
C ALA A 287 -7.82 -22.02 -15.50
N CYS A 288 -8.60 -22.02 -16.56
CA CYS A 288 -9.69 -21.09 -16.77
C CYS A 288 -11.00 -21.84 -17.00
N ALA A 289 -12.14 -21.27 -16.59
CA ALA A 289 -13.46 -21.74 -17.00
C ALA A 289 -13.59 -21.76 -18.53
N SER A 290 -14.31 -22.75 -19.06
CA SER A 290 -14.38 -22.98 -20.51
C SER A 290 -14.88 -21.78 -21.32
N GLU A 291 -15.68 -20.89 -20.70
CA GLU A 291 -16.21 -19.68 -21.34
C GLU A 291 -15.36 -18.43 -21.16
N THR A 292 -14.18 -18.54 -20.52
CA THR A 292 -13.33 -17.38 -20.21
C THR A 292 -12.81 -16.65 -21.44
N GLU A 293 -12.73 -17.32 -22.60
CA GLU A 293 -12.30 -16.67 -23.85
C GLU A 293 -13.11 -15.41 -24.17
N ASN A 294 -14.41 -15.43 -23.88
CA ASN A 294 -15.30 -14.30 -24.09
C ASN A 294 -15.10 -13.15 -23.09
N LEU A 295 -14.40 -13.41 -21.97
CA LEU A 295 -14.13 -12.46 -20.89
C LEU A 295 -12.68 -12.01 -20.84
N SER A 296 -11.83 -12.48 -21.75
CA SER A 296 -10.42 -12.09 -21.76
C SER A 296 -10.25 -10.68 -22.32
N GLY A 297 -9.90 -9.73 -21.49
CA GLY A 297 -9.73 -8.34 -21.89
C GLY A 297 -9.32 -7.42 -20.73
N ILE A 298 -9.40 -6.12 -20.97
CA ILE A 298 -9.06 -5.06 -19.99
C ILE A 298 -10.24 -4.12 -19.72
N ASN A 299 -11.42 -4.43 -20.25
CA ASN A 299 -12.63 -3.65 -20.01
C ASN A 299 -13.38 -4.17 -18.79
N SER A 300 -14.36 -3.41 -18.30
CA SER A 300 -15.21 -3.81 -17.18
C SER A 300 -15.83 -5.19 -17.39
N GLY A 301 -15.77 -6.04 -16.38
CA GLY A 301 -16.27 -7.42 -16.42
C GLY A 301 -15.36 -8.43 -17.14
N GLN A 302 -14.18 -8.02 -17.57
CA GLN A 302 -13.21 -8.89 -18.26
C GLN A 302 -12.02 -9.26 -17.36
N LEU A 303 -11.34 -10.36 -17.71
CA LEU A 303 -10.19 -10.86 -16.99
C LEU A 303 -8.88 -10.38 -17.58
N SER A 304 -8.03 -9.86 -16.73
CA SER A 304 -6.70 -9.37 -17.08
C SER A 304 -5.61 -9.95 -16.16
N LEU A 305 -4.39 -9.98 -16.68
CA LEU A 305 -3.18 -10.41 -15.99
C LEU A 305 -2.19 -9.24 -15.93
N GLY A 306 -1.51 -9.10 -14.80
CA GLY A 306 -0.46 -8.10 -14.60
C GLY A 306 0.68 -8.62 -13.72
N PHE A 307 1.81 -7.92 -13.77
CA PHE A 307 3.00 -8.21 -12.97
C PHE A 307 3.27 -7.05 -12.03
N GLN A 308 3.18 -7.29 -10.73
CA GLN A 308 3.47 -6.27 -9.73
C GLN A 308 4.83 -6.55 -9.07
N PRO A 309 5.80 -5.62 -9.17
CA PRO A 309 7.10 -5.76 -8.51
C PRO A 309 6.94 -5.72 -6.99
N SER A 310 7.98 -6.06 -6.24
CA SER A 310 8.04 -5.68 -4.83
C SER A 310 7.91 -4.16 -4.66
N TYR A 311 7.42 -3.70 -3.52
CA TYR A 311 7.31 -2.26 -3.26
C TYR A 311 8.69 -1.58 -3.30
N ALA A 312 9.71 -2.24 -2.75
CA ALA A 312 11.07 -1.72 -2.73
C ALA A 312 11.64 -1.54 -4.16
N ALA A 313 11.46 -2.54 -5.03
CA ALA A 313 11.89 -2.45 -6.43
C ALA A 313 11.13 -1.36 -7.20
N TRP A 314 9.82 -1.24 -6.98
CA TRP A 314 9.02 -0.18 -7.59
C TRP A 314 9.44 1.22 -7.15
N LEU A 315 9.64 1.42 -5.83
CA LEU A 315 10.09 2.69 -5.28
C LEU A 315 11.45 3.10 -5.86
N GLN A 316 12.36 2.12 -5.98
CA GLN A 316 13.68 2.35 -6.57
C GLN A 316 13.61 2.79 -8.03
N VAL A 317 12.78 2.13 -8.84
CA VAL A 317 12.59 2.51 -10.24
C VAL A 317 11.98 3.92 -10.36
N GLN A 318 11.09 4.29 -9.44
CA GLN A 318 10.53 5.64 -9.35
C GLN A 318 11.61 6.68 -9.02
N GLN A 319 12.48 6.40 -8.05
CA GLN A 319 13.60 7.27 -7.67
C GLN A 319 14.61 7.45 -8.81
N LEU A 320 14.79 6.42 -9.63
CA LEU A 320 15.63 6.48 -10.84
C LEU A 320 14.96 7.23 -12.02
N GLY A 321 13.72 7.71 -11.87
CA GLY A 321 12.98 8.41 -12.92
C GLY A 321 12.54 7.51 -14.08
N LEU A 322 12.39 6.20 -13.83
CA LEU A 322 12.08 5.19 -14.86
C LEU A 322 10.60 4.72 -14.82
N THR A 323 9.73 5.47 -14.14
CA THR A 323 8.27 5.27 -14.15
C THR A 323 7.59 6.24 -15.12
N SER A 324 6.46 5.82 -15.68
CA SER A 324 5.52 6.71 -16.38
C SER A 324 4.70 7.54 -15.39
N GLY A 325 3.91 8.49 -15.92
CA GLY A 325 3.02 9.31 -15.09
C GLY A 325 2.00 8.53 -14.27
N ASP A 326 1.63 7.32 -14.72
CA ASP A 326 0.72 6.39 -14.01
C ASP A 326 1.48 5.51 -12.98
N GLY A 327 2.78 5.74 -12.79
CA GLY A 327 3.63 4.95 -11.89
C GLY A 327 4.00 3.56 -12.42
N LEU A 328 3.73 3.25 -13.68
CA LEU A 328 4.15 2.01 -14.32
C LEU A 328 5.64 2.04 -14.65
N SER A 329 6.27 0.88 -14.67
CA SER A 329 7.64 0.73 -15.15
C SER A 329 7.78 -0.33 -16.22
N ARG A 330 8.74 -0.11 -17.13
CA ARG A 330 9.21 -1.15 -18.05
C ARG A 330 10.38 -1.96 -17.50
N TYR A 331 10.85 -1.61 -16.32
CA TYR A 331 12.01 -2.22 -15.70
C TYR A 331 11.65 -2.74 -14.31
N LEU A 332 12.14 -3.93 -14.00
CA LEU A 332 12.18 -4.50 -12.67
C LEU A 332 13.63 -4.50 -12.20
N VAL A 333 13.92 -3.92 -11.05
CA VAL A 333 15.24 -3.91 -10.43
C VAL A 333 15.26 -4.83 -9.21
N SER A 334 16.44 -5.10 -8.66
CA SER A 334 16.60 -5.92 -7.46
C SER A 334 15.84 -5.35 -6.26
N ASP A 335 15.27 -6.22 -5.43
CA ASP A 335 14.43 -5.84 -4.27
C ASP A 335 15.18 -5.00 -3.23
N HIS A 336 16.48 -5.22 -3.09
CA HIS A 336 17.38 -4.50 -2.18
C HIS A 336 18.41 -3.65 -2.94
N TYR A 337 18.01 -3.07 -4.07
CA TYR A 337 18.90 -2.40 -5.02
C TYR A 337 19.88 -1.43 -4.34
N ASP A 338 19.43 -0.55 -3.45
CA ASP A 338 20.30 0.45 -2.80
C ASP A 338 20.88 0.00 -1.46
N SER A 339 20.29 -0.98 -0.80
CA SER A 339 20.66 -1.39 0.55
C SER A 339 21.68 -2.54 0.61
N GLN A 340 21.84 -3.30 -0.48
CA GLN A 340 22.72 -4.47 -0.52
C GLN A 340 23.87 -4.26 -1.50
N PRO A 341 25.12 -4.10 -1.02
CA PRO A 341 26.29 -3.78 -1.86
C PRO A 341 26.68 -4.87 -2.88
N SER A 342 26.29 -6.14 -2.63
CA SER A 342 26.57 -7.26 -3.54
C SER A 342 25.70 -7.27 -4.80
N LEU A 343 24.65 -6.44 -4.85
CA LEU A 343 23.77 -6.36 -6.00
C LEU A 343 24.32 -5.42 -7.07
N ALA A 344 24.14 -5.84 -8.34
CA ALA A 344 24.48 -5.02 -9.49
C ALA A 344 23.60 -3.77 -9.54
N LYS A 345 24.23 -2.63 -9.86
CA LYS A 345 23.55 -1.36 -10.13
C LYS A 345 23.49 -1.11 -11.64
N GLY A 346 22.60 -0.22 -12.06
CA GLY A 346 22.47 0.18 -13.46
C GLY A 346 21.93 -0.90 -14.38
N VAL A 347 21.35 -1.97 -13.83
CA VAL A 347 20.72 -3.07 -14.59
C VAL A 347 19.29 -3.29 -14.16
N GLY A 348 18.45 -3.75 -15.09
CA GLY A 348 17.06 -4.08 -14.85
C GLY A 348 16.54 -5.13 -15.81
N ILE A 349 15.42 -5.74 -15.45
CA ILE A 349 14.74 -6.79 -16.21
C ILE A 349 13.55 -6.19 -16.93
N GLN A 350 13.42 -6.43 -18.19
CA GLN A 350 12.24 -6.16 -19.03
C GLN A 350 11.50 -7.45 -19.31
N LEU A 351 10.17 -7.39 -19.45
CA LEU A 351 9.35 -8.50 -19.93
C LEU A 351 8.78 -8.19 -21.32
N GLN A 352 8.69 -9.23 -22.14
CA GLN A 352 8.03 -9.21 -23.44
C GLN A 352 7.11 -10.42 -23.57
N THR A 353 5.97 -10.25 -24.24
CA THR A 353 5.10 -11.38 -24.61
C THR A 353 5.74 -12.25 -25.70
N SER A 354 5.14 -13.39 -26.00
CA SER A 354 5.61 -14.26 -27.11
C SER A 354 5.54 -13.58 -28.47
N SER A 355 4.64 -12.62 -28.65
CA SER A 355 4.55 -11.76 -29.86
C SER A 355 5.55 -10.58 -29.86
N GLY A 356 6.41 -10.48 -28.84
CA GLY A 356 7.42 -9.41 -28.71
C GLY A 356 6.89 -8.09 -28.14
N GLN A 357 5.64 -8.04 -27.69
CA GLN A 357 5.09 -6.82 -27.12
C GLN A 357 5.66 -6.57 -25.70
N PRO A 358 6.08 -5.33 -25.40
CA PRO A 358 6.63 -5.03 -24.08
C PRO A 358 5.54 -5.09 -23.01
N VAL A 359 5.89 -5.63 -21.85
CA VAL A 359 5.04 -5.70 -20.66
C VAL A 359 5.48 -4.62 -19.68
N SER A 360 4.54 -3.86 -19.13
CA SER A 360 4.79 -2.92 -18.04
C SER A 360 4.50 -3.58 -16.70
N PHE A 361 5.33 -3.30 -15.71
CA PHE A 361 5.08 -3.66 -14.32
C PHE A 361 4.09 -2.69 -13.70
N LEU A 362 3.18 -3.22 -12.87
CA LEU A 362 2.12 -2.48 -12.22
C LEU A 362 2.66 -1.48 -11.18
N SER A 363 1.92 -0.41 -11.00
CA SER A 363 2.19 0.62 -9.99
C SER A 363 1.78 0.15 -8.58
N TRP A 364 2.40 0.75 -7.56
CA TRP A 364 1.95 0.68 -6.18
C TRP A 364 1.16 1.93 -5.75
N SER A 365 1.26 3.03 -6.48
CA SER A 365 0.55 4.27 -6.12
C SER A 365 -0.96 4.19 -6.34
N SER A 366 -1.41 3.35 -7.27
CA SER A 366 -2.83 3.12 -7.55
C SER A 366 -3.03 1.76 -8.21
N PHE A 367 -4.04 1.03 -7.73
CA PHE A 367 -4.51 -0.21 -8.34
C PHE A 367 -5.69 0.03 -9.29
N SER A 368 -6.13 1.28 -9.42
CA SER A 368 -7.21 1.69 -10.31
C SER A 368 -6.76 1.78 -11.77
N GLY A 369 -7.72 1.67 -12.68
CA GLY A 369 -7.49 1.78 -14.11
C GLY A 369 -6.94 0.51 -14.76
N ASN A 370 -6.72 0.59 -16.09
CA ASN A 370 -6.34 -0.54 -16.93
C ASN A 370 -4.85 -0.54 -17.31
N ALA A 371 -4.12 0.49 -16.92
CA ALA A 371 -2.71 0.65 -17.28
C ALA A 371 -1.85 -0.49 -16.70
N GLY A 372 -1.01 -1.08 -17.55
CA GLY A 372 -0.15 -2.22 -17.20
C GLY A 372 -0.86 -3.59 -17.19
N TRP A 373 -2.18 -3.62 -17.22
CA TRP A 373 -2.95 -4.85 -17.31
C TRP A 373 -3.08 -5.30 -18.77
N ARG A 374 -3.10 -6.61 -18.97
CA ARG A 374 -3.20 -7.25 -20.29
C ARG A 374 -4.30 -8.31 -20.28
N PRO A 375 -4.98 -8.58 -21.41
CA PRO A 375 -5.95 -9.67 -21.47
C PRO A 375 -5.36 -10.97 -20.93
N VAL A 376 -6.10 -11.69 -20.09
CA VAL A 376 -5.57 -12.88 -19.38
C VAL A 376 -5.11 -13.97 -20.38
N LEU A 377 -5.77 -14.10 -21.52
CA LEU A 377 -5.46 -15.09 -22.57
C LEU A 377 -4.70 -14.51 -23.76
N GLU A 378 -4.17 -13.27 -23.68
CA GLU A 378 -3.37 -12.71 -24.75
C GLU A 378 -2.16 -13.59 -25.07
N ASP A 379 -1.95 -13.91 -26.34
CA ASP A 379 -0.91 -14.83 -26.82
C ASP A 379 -0.91 -16.23 -26.14
N ALA A 380 -2.02 -16.62 -25.52
CA ALA A 380 -2.13 -17.90 -24.84
C ALA A 380 -2.33 -19.04 -25.85
N GLN A 381 -1.75 -20.18 -25.56
CA GLN A 381 -1.94 -21.44 -26.28
C GLN A 381 -2.72 -22.43 -25.42
N ALA A 382 -3.83 -22.96 -25.92
CA ALA A 382 -4.53 -24.05 -25.25
C ALA A 382 -3.63 -25.30 -25.20
N ILE A 383 -3.59 -25.95 -24.04
CA ILE A 383 -2.84 -27.18 -23.83
C ILE A 383 -3.77 -28.28 -23.30
N SER A 384 -3.44 -29.54 -23.63
CA SER A 384 -4.18 -30.70 -23.13
C SER A 384 -3.86 -30.94 -21.65
N GLY A 385 -4.81 -31.51 -20.88
CA GLY A 385 -4.54 -31.99 -19.53
C GLY A 385 -5.39 -31.38 -18.42
N SER A 386 -6.51 -30.72 -18.75
CA SER A 386 -7.47 -30.32 -17.70
C SER A 386 -8.00 -31.56 -16.96
N GLN A 387 -7.95 -31.51 -15.62
CA GLN A 387 -8.51 -32.57 -14.78
C GLN A 387 -10.04 -32.46 -14.63
N GLN A 388 -10.65 -31.40 -15.15
CA GLN A 388 -12.07 -31.11 -14.99
C GLN A 388 -12.68 -30.74 -16.35
N SER A 389 -13.89 -31.26 -16.60
CA SER A 389 -14.56 -31.13 -17.88
C SER A 389 -15.01 -29.69 -18.24
N ASP A 390 -15.09 -28.80 -17.24
CA ASP A 390 -15.51 -27.41 -17.36
C ASP A 390 -14.34 -26.42 -17.31
N GLU A 391 -13.08 -26.90 -17.32
CA GLU A 391 -11.86 -26.09 -17.37
C GLU A 391 -11.05 -26.35 -18.63
N LYS A 392 -10.41 -25.31 -19.12
CA LYS A 392 -9.37 -25.36 -20.14
C LYS A 392 -8.05 -24.86 -19.57
N LEU A 393 -6.96 -25.53 -19.94
CA LEU A 393 -5.61 -25.08 -19.63
C LEU A 393 -5.03 -24.25 -20.78
N TYR A 394 -4.39 -23.14 -20.40
CA TYR A 394 -3.72 -22.26 -21.32
C TYR A 394 -2.30 -22.01 -20.87
N GLN A 395 -1.37 -21.95 -21.80
CA GLN A 395 0.01 -21.59 -21.53
C GLN A 395 0.33 -20.25 -22.16
N ARG A 396 0.86 -19.32 -21.35
CA ARG A 396 1.43 -18.06 -21.80
C ARG A 396 2.94 -18.10 -21.65
N ARG A 397 3.63 -17.60 -22.67
CA ARG A 397 5.11 -17.52 -22.67
C ARG A 397 5.53 -16.07 -22.74
N PHE A 398 6.56 -15.74 -21.95
CA PHE A 398 7.19 -14.44 -21.91
C PHE A 398 8.70 -14.62 -22.05
N SER A 399 9.36 -13.57 -22.51
CA SER A 399 10.81 -13.44 -22.49
C SER A 399 11.20 -12.38 -21.47
N ALA A 400 11.98 -12.77 -20.46
CA ALA A 400 12.63 -11.84 -19.54
C ALA A 400 13.99 -11.46 -20.11
N ARG A 401 14.31 -10.16 -20.15
CA ARG A 401 15.53 -9.60 -20.72
C ARG A 401 16.25 -8.76 -19.69
N LEU A 402 17.45 -9.19 -19.26
CA LEU A 402 18.34 -8.42 -18.40
C LEU A 402 19.13 -7.43 -19.27
N THR A 403 19.05 -6.15 -18.97
CA THR A 403 19.64 -5.07 -19.75
C THR A 403 20.14 -3.91 -18.89
N LYS A 404 20.94 -3.03 -19.47
CA LYS A 404 21.32 -1.77 -18.85
C LYS A 404 20.12 -0.84 -18.70
N LEU A 405 20.03 -0.17 -17.54
CA LEU A 405 19.04 0.88 -17.30
C LEU A 405 19.45 2.19 -18.01
N PRO A 406 18.48 2.93 -18.56
CA PRO A 406 18.75 4.23 -19.18
C PRO A 406 19.43 5.20 -18.21
N GLY A 407 20.49 5.88 -18.67
CA GLY A 407 21.20 6.89 -17.87
C GLY A 407 21.97 6.37 -16.67
N GLN A 408 22.02 5.06 -16.42
CA GLN A 408 22.69 4.49 -15.26
C GLN A 408 24.06 3.89 -15.58
N THR A 409 24.96 3.90 -14.60
CA THR A 409 26.26 3.22 -14.67
C THR A 409 26.13 1.79 -14.17
N VAL A 410 26.60 0.82 -14.96
CA VAL A 410 26.54 -0.60 -14.59
C VAL A 410 27.69 -0.94 -13.65
N THR A 411 27.36 -1.64 -12.56
CA THR A 411 28.36 -2.24 -11.64
C THR A 411 28.24 -3.76 -11.64
N ALA A 412 29.34 -4.44 -11.27
CA ALA A 412 29.31 -5.89 -11.07
C ALA A 412 28.43 -6.24 -9.85
N GLY A 413 27.80 -7.40 -9.89
CA GLY A 413 26.99 -7.91 -8.79
C GLY A 413 25.93 -8.91 -9.26
N GLN A 414 25.13 -9.36 -8.31
CA GLN A 414 23.99 -10.24 -8.56
C GLN A 414 22.72 -9.41 -8.86
N VAL A 415 21.75 -10.03 -9.50
CA VAL A 415 20.40 -9.47 -9.69
C VAL A 415 19.42 -10.39 -9.00
N ASP A 416 18.67 -9.84 -8.04
CA ASP A 416 17.67 -10.56 -7.26
C ASP A 416 16.40 -9.70 -7.18
N ALA A 417 15.41 -10.04 -7.99
CA ALA A 417 14.22 -9.22 -8.20
C ALA A 417 12.95 -10.08 -8.20
N THR A 418 11.91 -9.61 -7.55
CA THR A 418 10.64 -10.31 -7.39
C THR A 418 9.48 -9.55 -8.01
N ALA A 419 8.59 -10.28 -8.69
CA ALA A 419 7.30 -9.75 -9.13
C ALA A 419 6.18 -10.77 -8.89
N SER A 420 5.04 -10.29 -8.40
CA SER A 420 3.82 -11.10 -8.25
C SER A 420 3.04 -11.16 -9.56
N ILE A 421 2.53 -12.34 -9.91
CA ILE A 421 1.57 -12.52 -11.02
C ILE A 421 0.17 -12.32 -10.44
N LEU A 422 -0.57 -11.36 -10.97
CA LEU A 422 -1.92 -11.04 -10.52
C LEU A 422 -2.92 -11.28 -11.65
N ILE A 423 -4.08 -11.87 -11.30
CA ILE A 423 -5.24 -11.98 -12.19
C ILE A 423 -6.37 -11.19 -11.56
N ARG A 424 -6.99 -10.32 -12.35
CA ARG A 424 -8.05 -9.43 -11.89
C ARG A 424 -9.26 -9.49 -12.82
N LEU A 425 -10.46 -9.53 -12.26
CA LEU A 425 -11.71 -9.15 -12.91
C LEU A 425 -11.78 -7.61 -12.89
N GLN A 426 -11.88 -7.00 -14.05
CA GLN A 426 -11.87 -5.54 -14.22
C GLN A 426 -13.20 -4.90 -13.80
#